data_419847d3a032d8f5d1eeae09ca5035d6
#
_entry.id   419847d3a032d8f5d1eeae09ca5035d6
#
_cell.length_a   1.000
_cell.length_b   1.000
_cell.length_c   1.000
_cell.angle_alpha   90.00
_cell.angle_beta   90.00
_cell.angle_gamma   90.00
#
_symmetry.space_group_name_H-M   'P 1'
#
loop_
_entity.id
_entity.type
_entity.pdbx_description
1 polymer ?
#
loop_
_entity_poly.entity_id
_entity_poly.type
_entity_poly.pdbx_seq_one_letter_code
_entity_poly.pdbx_strand_id
1 'polypeptide(L)'
;MKKLVFTLLASFTIAAGYSQTVEELKAEQAPKKDSIAAIQARVDAIQATIDGMPGWKKGAFGTIGGSISSFSNWYAQGAPNNNSGNIGFTVNAFANNLQDKYFWRNSANVNLAWVKLDNKDNATDSDKFQGTTDVFQLTSLYGRKLNEKFAISTLGEYRTTILNNFNNPGYLDLGVGATWTPITDLVVVIHPLNYNFVFSDNDAVFESSLGAKIVADYTKKIGAVNFKSNLSMFQSYKSGDLSNTTWTNSFGYTLWKMIGVGFDFGLRSNKQEALNYALAQTPATATGFNDVDNKLQTYWMLGLNYSF
;
A
#
# COMPACT_ATOMS: atom_id res chain seq x y z
N MET A 1 72.31 2.88 -24.42
CA MET A 1 71.28 3.70 -25.03
C MET A 1 70.38 2.95 -26.05
N LYS A 2 70.90 2.07 -26.91
CA LYS A 2 70.05 1.35 -27.90
C LYS A 2 69.09 0.33 -27.28
N LYS A 3 69.38 -0.27 -26.12
CA LYS A 3 68.48 -1.24 -25.43
C LYS A 3 67.30 -0.55 -24.73
N LEU A 4 67.45 0.72 -24.29
CA LEU A 4 66.37 1.48 -23.61
C LEU A 4 65.32 1.96 -24.60
N VAL A 5 65.74 2.31 -25.84
CA VAL A 5 64.82 2.74 -26.90
C VAL A 5 63.94 1.56 -27.40
N PHE A 6 64.48 0.34 -27.46
CA PHE A 6 63.71 -0.83 -27.88
C PHE A 6 62.68 -1.25 -26.85
N THR A 7 62.95 -1.08 -25.54
CA THR A 7 61.97 -1.37 -24.48
C THR A 7 60.86 -0.34 -24.42
N LEU A 8 61.13 0.92 -24.73
CA LEU A 8 60.11 1.97 -24.83
C LEU A 8 59.19 1.80 -26.08
N LEU A 9 59.75 1.36 -27.22
CA LEU A 9 58.92 1.06 -28.41
C LEU A 9 58.06 -0.16 -28.21
N ALA A 10 58.54 -1.22 -27.53
CA ALA A 10 57.76 -2.41 -27.25
C ALA A 10 56.61 -2.17 -26.24
N SER A 11 56.77 -1.25 -25.28
CA SER A 11 55.71 -0.86 -24.36
C SER A 11 54.62 0.01 -25.03
N PHE A 12 54.95 0.77 -26.09
CA PHE A 12 53.98 1.57 -26.83
C PHE A 12 53.14 0.71 -27.80
N THR A 13 53.64 -0.41 -28.31
CA THR A 13 52.91 -1.31 -29.20
C THR A 13 51.92 -2.22 -28.46
N ILE A 14 52.13 -2.49 -27.16
CA ILE A 14 51.21 -3.29 -26.33
C ILE A 14 50.03 -2.45 -25.87
N ALA A 15 50.17 -1.11 -25.72
CA ALA A 15 49.07 -0.20 -25.34
C ALA A 15 48.12 0.14 -26.50
N ALA A 16 48.48 -0.12 -27.76
CA ALA A 16 47.63 0.12 -28.91
C ALA A 16 46.67 -1.01 -29.27
N GLY A 17 46.72 -2.15 -28.55
CA GLY A 17 45.98 -3.36 -28.90
C GLY A 17 44.54 -3.48 -28.37
N TYR A 18 44.07 -2.60 -27.48
CA TYR A 18 42.76 -2.69 -26.84
C TYR A 18 42.06 -1.33 -26.66
N SER A 19 42.06 -0.51 -27.68
CA SER A 19 41.26 0.71 -27.64
C SER A 19 40.01 0.52 -28.48
N GLN A 20 39.08 -0.32 -28.00
CA GLN A 20 37.71 -0.18 -28.48
C GLN A 20 37.19 1.18 -28.10
N THR A 21 36.70 1.94 -29.06
CA THR A 21 36.08 3.23 -28.79
C THR A 21 34.76 3.07 -28.06
N VAL A 22 34.35 4.09 -27.31
CA VAL A 22 33.04 4.10 -26.62
C VAL A 22 31.91 3.89 -27.65
N GLU A 23 32.09 4.42 -28.87
CA GLU A 23 31.13 4.28 -29.98
C GLU A 23 31.03 2.84 -30.46
N GLU A 24 32.13 2.13 -30.59
CA GLU A 24 32.15 0.71 -30.98
C GLU A 24 31.50 -0.17 -29.91
N LEU A 25 31.77 0.08 -28.63
CA LEU A 25 31.15 -0.64 -27.52
C LEU A 25 29.65 -0.36 -27.45
N LYS A 26 29.19 0.87 -27.71
CA LYS A 26 27.76 1.20 -27.83
C LYS A 26 27.10 0.51 -29.02
N ALA A 27 27.77 0.46 -30.15
CA ALA A 27 27.28 -0.22 -31.35
C ALA A 27 27.16 -1.74 -31.14
N GLU A 28 28.09 -2.37 -30.40
CA GLU A 28 28.00 -3.76 -29.97
C GLU A 28 26.90 -3.98 -28.92
N GLN A 29 26.68 -3.02 -28.03
CA GLN A 29 25.67 -3.09 -26.99
C GLN A 29 24.24 -3.00 -27.53
N ALA A 30 24.00 -2.19 -28.57
CA ALA A 30 22.67 -1.92 -29.12
C ALA A 30 21.93 -3.21 -29.53
N PRO A 31 22.46 -4.12 -30.38
CA PRO A 31 21.74 -5.34 -30.75
C PRO A 31 21.54 -6.30 -29.58
N LYS A 32 22.40 -6.28 -28.56
CA LYS A 32 22.21 -7.07 -27.34
C LYS A 32 21.06 -6.54 -26.51
N LYS A 33 20.90 -5.22 -26.40
CA LYS A 33 19.73 -4.60 -25.76
C LYS A 33 18.43 -4.91 -26.49
N ASP A 34 18.44 -4.86 -27.81
CA ASP A 34 17.27 -5.22 -28.63
C ASP A 34 16.89 -6.70 -28.46
N SER A 35 17.88 -7.58 -28.38
CA SER A 35 17.66 -9.01 -28.09
C SER A 35 17.08 -9.23 -26.69
N ILE A 36 17.57 -8.52 -25.68
CA ILE A 36 17.02 -8.57 -24.32
C ILE A 36 15.56 -8.08 -24.31
N ALA A 37 15.26 -6.97 -24.99
CA ALA A 37 13.90 -6.44 -25.10
C ALA A 37 12.94 -7.43 -25.78
N ALA A 38 13.40 -8.08 -26.86
CA ALA A 38 12.60 -9.09 -27.56
C ALA A 38 12.35 -10.34 -26.71
N ILE A 39 13.33 -10.80 -25.95
CA ILE A 39 13.18 -11.92 -24.99
C ILE A 39 12.20 -11.50 -23.88
N GLN A 40 12.36 -10.30 -23.30
CA GLN A 40 11.46 -9.80 -22.26
C GLN A 40 10.02 -9.74 -22.74
N ALA A 41 9.77 -9.23 -23.95
CA ALA A 41 8.43 -9.19 -24.54
C ALA A 41 7.80 -10.59 -24.67
N ARG A 42 8.60 -11.63 -25.01
CA ARG A 42 8.11 -13.02 -25.03
C ARG A 42 7.79 -13.54 -23.65
N VAL A 43 8.63 -13.26 -22.66
CA VAL A 43 8.38 -13.62 -21.25
C VAL A 43 7.09 -12.96 -20.75
N ASP A 44 6.91 -11.68 -21.04
CA ASP A 44 5.70 -10.92 -20.65
C ASP A 44 4.44 -11.48 -21.32
N ALA A 45 4.52 -11.90 -22.57
CA ALA A 45 3.40 -12.56 -23.29
C ALA A 45 3.05 -13.92 -22.69
N ILE A 46 4.05 -14.74 -22.32
CA ILE A 46 3.83 -16.00 -21.62
C ILE A 46 3.22 -15.76 -20.23
N GLN A 47 3.73 -14.77 -19.50
CA GLN A 47 3.19 -14.40 -18.19
C GLN A 47 1.72 -13.95 -18.31
N ALA A 48 1.38 -13.12 -19.30
CA ALA A 48 0.00 -12.72 -19.56
C ALA A 48 -0.92 -13.93 -19.84
N THR A 49 -0.40 -14.94 -20.55
CA THR A 49 -1.13 -16.20 -20.79
C THR A 49 -1.36 -16.96 -19.47
N ILE A 50 -0.33 -17.12 -18.66
CA ILE A 50 -0.41 -17.76 -17.33
C ILE A 50 -1.41 -17.00 -16.44
N ASP A 51 -1.35 -15.66 -16.47
CA ASP A 51 -2.25 -14.80 -15.71
C ASP A 51 -3.70 -14.89 -16.21
N GLY A 52 -3.93 -15.27 -17.45
CA GLY A 52 -5.24 -15.57 -18.02
C GLY A 52 -5.80 -16.94 -17.64
N MET A 53 -4.97 -17.93 -17.27
CA MET A 53 -5.42 -19.28 -16.98
C MET A 53 -6.32 -19.35 -15.73
N PRO A 54 -7.39 -20.18 -15.73
CA PRO A 54 -8.17 -20.47 -14.53
C PRO A 54 -7.32 -21.07 -13.42
N GLY A 55 -7.66 -20.75 -12.16
CA GLY A 55 -6.98 -21.32 -11.00
C GLY A 55 -6.67 -20.33 -9.89
N TRP A 56 -5.88 -20.76 -8.92
CA TRP A 56 -5.42 -19.95 -7.82
C TRP A 56 -4.22 -19.09 -8.21
N LYS A 57 -4.34 -17.78 -7.92
CA LYS A 57 -3.26 -16.80 -8.01
C LYS A 57 -3.02 -16.21 -6.66
N LYS A 58 -1.77 -16.23 -6.21
CA LYS A 58 -1.39 -15.79 -4.87
C LYS A 58 -0.19 -14.86 -4.99
N GLY A 59 -0.12 -13.89 -4.12
CA GLY A 59 1.02 -12.99 -4.05
C GLY A 59 0.99 -12.17 -2.78
N ALA A 60 2.15 -11.62 -2.44
CA ALA A 60 2.30 -10.66 -1.36
C ALA A 60 3.38 -9.65 -1.74
N PHE A 61 3.22 -8.42 -1.29
CA PHE A 61 4.26 -7.40 -1.35
C PHE A 61 4.16 -6.50 -0.13
N GLY A 62 5.26 -5.90 0.24
CA GLY A 62 5.31 -5.05 1.42
C GLY A 62 6.32 -3.92 1.28
N THR A 63 6.14 -2.90 2.09
CA THR A 63 7.03 -1.76 2.22
C THR A 63 7.47 -1.66 3.67
N ILE A 64 8.76 -1.48 3.92
CA ILE A 64 9.31 -1.12 5.22
C ILE A 64 9.91 0.26 5.07
N GLY A 65 9.45 1.21 5.87
CA GLY A 65 9.95 2.58 5.90
C GLY A 65 10.46 2.95 7.28
N GLY A 66 11.45 3.82 7.35
CA GLY A 66 11.94 4.31 8.62
C GLY A 66 12.99 5.38 8.49
N SER A 67 13.08 6.22 9.52
CA SER A 67 14.17 7.15 9.70
C SER A 67 14.53 7.24 11.18
N ILE A 68 15.80 7.42 11.47
CA ILE A 68 16.30 7.66 12.82
C ILE A 68 17.24 8.85 12.74
N SER A 69 17.09 9.82 13.63
CA SER A 69 17.99 10.97 13.73
C SER A 69 18.30 11.30 15.18
N SER A 70 19.48 11.82 15.41
CA SER A 70 19.95 12.28 16.72
C SER A 70 20.63 13.62 16.55
N PHE A 71 20.23 14.58 17.37
CA PHE A 71 20.78 15.93 17.38
C PHE A 71 21.38 16.23 18.73
N SER A 72 22.51 16.92 18.74
CA SER A 72 23.17 17.40 19.96
C SER A 72 23.62 18.83 19.72
N ASN A 73 23.12 19.76 20.51
CA ASN A 73 23.41 21.20 20.42
C ASN A 73 23.08 21.78 19.02
N TRP A 74 22.08 21.23 18.32
CA TRP A 74 21.65 21.71 17.02
C TRP A 74 20.66 22.86 17.17
N TYR A 75 21.15 24.04 17.53
CA TYR A 75 20.37 25.22 17.91
C TYR A 75 19.49 25.81 16.82
N ALA A 76 19.59 25.33 15.59
CA ALA A 76 18.66 25.69 14.50
C ALA A 76 17.26 25.07 14.68
N GLN A 77 17.07 24.16 15.66
CA GLN A 77 15.78 23.54 15.99
C GLN A 77 15.26 24.01 17.34
N GLY A 78 13.94 23.96 17.56
CA GLY A 78 13.30 24.30 18.82
C GLY A 78 13.63 23.35 19.98
N ALA A 79 14.13 22.13 19.67
CA ALA A 79 14.65 21.14 20.61
C ALA A 79 16.04 20.71 20.15
N PRO A 80 17.13 21.40 20.57
CA PRO A 80 18.47 21.19 20.04
C PRO A 80 19.09 19.83 20.41
N ASN A 81 18.62 19.20 21.46
CA ASN A 81 19.07 17.89 21.93
C ASN A 81 17.91 16.89 21.85
N ASN A 82 17.67 16.32 20.65
CA ASN A 82 16.61 15.37 20.49
C ASN A 82 17.04 14.11 19.71
N ASN A 83 16.37 13.00 20.00
CA ASN A 83 16.33 11.82 19.13
C ASN A 83 14.94 11.74 18.51
N SER A 84 14.88 11.52 17.23
CA SER A 84 13.63 11.23 16.56
C SER A 84 13.74 9.99 15.69
N GLY A 85 12.67 9.27 15.57
CA GLY A 85 12.61 8.09 14.72
C GLY A 85 11.18 7.82 14.29
N ASN A 86 11.04 7.30 13.09
CA ASN A 86 9.84 6.64 12.66
C ASN A 86 10.17 5.29 12.06
N ILE A 87 9.29 4.33 12.21
CA ILE A 87 9.35 3.05 11.55
C ILE A 87 7.93 2.63 11.19
N GLY A 88 7.75 2.05 10.02
CA GLY A 88 6.47 1.52 9.61
C GLY A 88 6.63 0.42 8.58
N PHE A 89 5.61 -0.40 8.45
CA PHE A 89 5.53 -1.38 7.39
C PHE A 89 4.10 -1.55 6.88
N THR A 90 3.99 -1.81 5.60
CA THR A 90 2.75 -2.20 4.92
C THR A 90 2.93 -3.59 4.33
N VAL A 91 1.95 -4.46 4.52
CA VAL A 91 1.89 -5.76 3.85
C VAL A 91 0.55 -5.88 3.12
N ASN A 92 0.63 -6.19 1.84
CA ASN A 92 -0.52 -6.51 1.00
C ASN A 92 -0.37 -7.95 0.53
N ALA A 93 -1.35 -8.79 0.80
CA ALA A 93 -1.39 -10.17 0.35
C ALA A 93 -2.71 -10.47 -0.35
N PHE A 94 -2.69 -11.39 -1.31
CA PHE A 94 -3.90 -11.85 -1.97
C PHE A 94 -3.85 -13.33 -2.29
N ALA A 95 -5.03 -13.94 -2.36
CA ALA A 95 -5.23 -15.30 -2.86
C ALA A 95 -6.56 -15.34 -3.64
N ASN A 96 -6.47 -15.39 -4.96
CA ASN A 96 -7.60 -15.28 -5.86
C ASN A 96 -7.77 -16.59 -6.63
N ASN A 97 -8.95 -17.21 -6.54
CA ASN A 97 -9.34 -18.32 -7.40
C ASN A 97 -10.18 -17.78 -8.56
N LEU A 98 -9.64 -17.83 -9.76
CA LEU A 98 -10.29 -17.35 -10.98
C LEU A 98 -10.70 -18.53 -11.83
N GLN A 99 -12.00 -18.68 -12.10
CA GLN A 99 -12.57 -19.75 -12.92
C GLN A 99 -13.44 -19.17 -14.05
N ASP A 100 -13.84 -19.99 -15.01
CA ASP A 100 -14.68 -19.54 -16.13
C ASP A 100 -16.04 -18.99 -15.67
N LYS A 101 -16.69 -19.67 -14.69
CA LYS A 101 -18.04 -19.36 -14.23
C LYS A 101 -18.10 -18.54 -12.94
N TYR A 102 -17.02 -18.50 -12.17
CA TYR A 102 -16.97 -17.79 -10.90
C TYR A 102 -15.56 -17.27 -10.59
N PHE A 103 -15.47 -16.40 -9.60
CA PHE A 103 -14.23 -16.02 -8.96
C PHE A 103 -14.41 -15.98 -7.45
N TRP A 104 -13.31 -16.19 -6.73
CA TRP A 104 -13.22 -15.97 -5.30
C TRP A 104 -11.92 -15.22 -5.02
N ARG A 105 -12.04 -13.93 -4.68
CA ARG A 105 -10.93 -13.02 -4.44
C ARG A 105 -10.79 -12.75 -2.95
N ASN A 106 -9.60 -12.95 -2.42
CA ASN A 106 -9.27 -12.70 -1.03
C ASN A 106 -8.07 -11.79 -0.95
N SER A 107 -8.10 -10.82 -0.05
CA SER A 107 -6.98 -9.93 0.21
C SER A 107 -6.84 -9.62 1.69
N ALA A 108 -5.61 -9.37 2.11
CA ALA A 108 -5.25 -8.86 3.41
C ALA A 108 -4.37 -7.63 3.25
N ASN A 109 -4.66 -6.58 4.00
CA ASN A 109 -3.83 -5.38 4.09
C ASN A 109 -3.51 -5.10 5.55
N VAL A 110 -2.24 -4.91 5.85
CA VAL A 110 -1.74 -4.50 7.17
C VAL A 110 -0.87 -3.28 6.96
N ASN A 111 -1.15 -2.20 7.70
CA ASN A 111 -0.29 -1.01 7.72
C ASN A 111 -0.10 -0.55 9.15
N LEU A 112 1.12 -0.65 9.64
CA LEU A 112 1.49 -0.31 11.01
C LEU A 112 2.65 0.70 10.98
N ALA A 113 2.56 1.73 11.82
CA ALA A 113 3.64 2.69 11.99
C ALA A 113 3.76 3.16 13.43
N TRP A 114 4.99 3.47 13.81
CA TRP A 114 5.35 4.01 15.12
C TRP A 114 6.24 5.23 14.94
N VAL A 115 6.10 6.19 15.85
CA VAL A 115 6.95 7.38 15.95
C VAL A 115 7.58 7.46 17.32
N LYS A 116 8.81 7.92 17.37
CA LYS A 116 9.52 8.33 18.59
C LYS A 116 9.92 9.78 18.45
N LEU A 117 9.63 10.58 19.47
CA LEU A 117 10.14 11.94 19.67
C LEU A 117 10.65 12.00 21.11
N ASP A 118 11.94 12.10 21.29
CA ASP A 118 12.63 12.12 22.59
C ASP A 118 13.41 13.44 22.71
N ASN A 119 12.82 14.40 23.38
CA ASN A 119 13.46 15.67 23.70
C ASN A 119 14.28 15.52 25.00
N LYS A 120 15.59 15.37 24.86
CA LYS A 120 16.51 15.15 25.99
C LYS A 120 16.57 16.30 26.99
N ASP A 121 16.10 17.50 26.61
CA ASP A 121 16.00 18.65 27.49
C ASP A 121 14.70 18.64 28.32
N ASN A 122 13.79 17.68 28.08
CA ASN A 122 12.54 17.50 28.81
C ASN A 122 12.52 16.14 29.52
N ALA A 123 12.73 16.13 30.83
CA ALA A 123 12.78 14.90 31.64
C ALA A 123 11.44 14.14 31.75
N THR A 124 10.32 14.75 31.29
CA THR A 124 8.99 14.12 31.30
C THR A 124 8.59 13.59 29.92
N ASP A 125 9.44 13.75 28.90
CA ASP A 125 9.17 13.25 27.57
C ASP A 125 9.38 11.73 27.49
N SER A 126 8.65 11.09 26.57
CA SER A 126 8.72 9.63 26.38
C SER A 126 9.77 9.26 25.35
N ASP A 127 10.71 8.43 25.73
CA ASP A 127 11.75 7.87 24.85
C ASP A 127 11.27 6.62 24.09
N LYS A 128 9.98 6.28 24.16
CA LYS A 128 9.41 5.07 23.54
C LYS A 128 8.79 5.36 22.18
N PHE A 129 8.84 4.37 21.29
CA PHE A 129 8.04 4.37 20.07
C PHE A 129 6.55 4.25 20.40
N GLN A 130 5.75 5.15 19.86
CA GLN A 130 4.30 5.18 20.01
C GLN A 130 3.63 4.83 18.68
N GLY A 131 2.63 3.96 18.67
CA GLY A 131 1.85 3.59 17.50
C GLY A 131 1.08 4.80 16.94
N THR A 132 1.25 5.07 15.66
CA THR A 132 0.60 6.20 14.97
C THR A 132 -0.30 5.75 13.82
N THR A 133 0.00 4.62 13.20
CA THR A 133 -0.82 4.01 12.17
C THR A 133 -1.09 2.56 12.54
N ASP A 134 -2.35 2.19 12.46
CA ASP A 134 -2.80 0.85 12.82
C ASP A 134 -4.01 0.49 11.95
N VAL A 135 -3.75 -0.18 10.84
CA VAL A 135 -4.77 -0.61 9.88
C VAL A 135 -4.61 -2.10 9.63
N PHE A 136 -5.67 -2.83 9.89
CA PHE A 136 -5.82 -4.23 9.53
C PHE A 136 -7.12 -4.42 8.75
N GLN A 137 -7.02 -4.99 7.56
CA GLN A 137 -8.17 -5.22 6.68
C GLN A 137 -8.07 -6.60 6.03
N LEU A 138 -9.16 -7.35 6.09
CA LEU A 138 -9.35 -8.60 5.38
C LEU A 138 -10.57 -8.46 4.46
N THR A 139 -10.47 -8.94 3.24
CA THR A 139 -11.56 -8.89 2.26
C THR A 139 -11.71 -10.26 1.60
N SER A 140 -12.95 -10.71 1.46
CA SER A 140 -13.33 -11.91 0.71
C SER A 140 -14.51 -11.58 -0.20
N LEU A 141 -14.32 -11.71 -1.51
CA LEU A 141 -15.31 -11.41 -2.54
C LEU A 141 -15.53 -12.65 -3.40
N TYR A 142 -16.72 -13.24 -3.32
CA TYR A 142 -17.15 -14.31 -4.21
C TYR A 142 -18.11 -13.77 -5.26
N GLY A 143 -17.94 -14.16 -6.52
CA GLY A 143 -18.82 -13.74 -7.61
C GLY A 143 -19.08 -14.83 -8.63
N ARG A 144 -20.36 -15.00 -9.01
CA ARG A 144 -20.80 -15.84 -10.13
C ARG A 144 -20.93 -14.98 -11.38
N LYS A 145 -20.11 -15.27 -12.38
CA LYS A 145 -20.06 -14.52 -13.64
C LYS A 145 -21.36 -14.69 -14.42
N LEU A 146 -21.94 -13.58 -14.84
CA LEU A 146 -23.06 -13.52 -15.80
C LEU A 146 -22.51 -13.42 -17.22
N ASN A 147 -21.40 -12.69 -17.38
CA ASN A 147 -20.61 -12.56 -18.60
C ASN A 147 -19.16 -12.20 -18.21
N GLU A 148 -18.32 -11.86 -19.18
CA GLU A 148 -16.89 -11.54 -18.97
C GLU A 148 -16.66 -10.34 -18.02
N LYS A 149 -17.60 -9.40 -17.98
CA LYS A 149 -17.46 -8.13 -17.22
C LYS A 149 -18.34 -8.02 -16.00
N PHE A 150 -19.42 -8.79 -15.88
CA PHE A 150 -20.38 -8.68 -14.80
C PHE A 150 -20.58 -10.00 -14.07
N ALA A 151 -20.69 -9.90 -12.75
CA ALA A 151 -21.02 -11.01 -11.87
C ALA A 151 -22.01 -10.57 -10.78
N ILE A 152 -22.85 -11.50 -10.33
CA ILE A 152 -23.55 -11.37 -9.04
C ILE A 152 -22.55 -11.79 -7.97
N SER A 153 -22.43 -11.02 -6.90
CA SER A 153 -21.37 -11.20 -5.91
C SER A 153 -21.83 -10.98 -4.48
N THR A 154 -21.07 -11.58 -3.56
CA THR A 154 -21.15 -11.33 -2.12
C THR A 154 -19.78 -10.94 -1.61
N LEU A 155 -19.74 -9.99 -0.67
CA LEU A 155 -18.53 -9.43 -0.05
C LEU A 155 -18.59 -9.64 1.45
N GLY A 156 -17.49 -10.09 2.04
CA GLY A 156 -17.15 -9.93 3.44
C GLY A 156 -15.90 -9.08 3.56
N GLU A 157 -15.97 -7.94 4.27
CA GLU A 157 -14.81 -7.10 4.55
C GLU A 157 -14.75 -6.82 6.04
N TYR A 158 -13.64 -7.19 6.68
CA TYR A 158 -13.38 -6.90 8.09
C TYR A 158 -12.22 -5.92 8.22
N ARG A 159 -12.41 -4.87 9.04
CA ARG A 159 -11.42 -3.82 9.31
C ARG A 159 -11.35 -3.55 10.80
N THR A 160 -10.13 -3.43 11.32
CA THR A 160 -9.89 -3.06 12.72
C THR A 160 -8.47 -2.54 12.90
N THR A 161 -8.12 -2.19 14.12
CA THR A 161 -6.75 -1.96 14.60
C THR A 161 -6.21 -3.22 15.28
N ILE A 162 -4.89 -3.43 15.32
CA ILE A 162 -4.25 -4.60 15.97
C ILE A 162 -3.21 -4.25 17.03
N LEU A 163 -2.66 -3.03 17.00
CA LEU A 163 -1.70 -2.57 18.00
C LEU A 163 -2.40 -2.16 19.31
N ASN A 164 -3.50 -1.44 19.14
CA ASN A 164 -4.27 -0.91 20.25
C ASN A 164 -5.76 -1.14 19.97
N ASN A 165 -6.53 -1.45 21.01
CA ASN A 165 -7.99 -1.56 20.92
C ASN A 165 -8.49 -2.50 19.83
N PHE A 166 -7.93 -3.73 19.75
CA PHE A 166 -8.39 -4.72 18.78
C PHE A 166 -9.91 -4.87 18.82
N ASN A 167 -10.56 -4.82 17.64
CA ASN A 167 -12.00 -4.88 17.47
C ASN A 167 -12.81 -3.77 18.21
N ASN A 168 -12.16 -2.66 18.56
CA ASN A 168 -12.79 -1.55 19.30
C ASN A 168 -12.31 -0.16 18.76
N PRO A 169 -12.87 0.36 17.64
CA PRO A 169 -13.91 -0.28 16.81
C PRO A 169 -13.37 -1.33 15.85
N GLY A 170 -14.18 -2.36 15.62
CA GLY A 170 -14.08 -3.29 14.52
C GLY A 170 -15.26 -3.10 13.56
N TYR A 171 -15.05 -3.26 12.28
CA TYR A 171 -16.09 -3.11 11.24
C TYR A 171 -16.15 -4.36 10.39
N LEU A 172 -17.33 -4.98 10.29
CA LEU A 172 -17.58 -6.10 9.40
C LEU A 172 -18.69 -5.72 8.41
N ASP A 173 -18.33 -5.55 7.16
CA ASP A 173 -19.27 -5.38 6.06
C ASP A 173 -19.63 -6.74 5.48
N LEU A 174 -20.91 -7.06 5.42
CA LEU A 174 -21.45 -8.21 4.71
C LEU A 174 -22.46 -7.71 3.69
N GLY A 175 -22.19 -7.97 2.41
CA GLY A 175 -23.01 -7.39 1.35
C GLY A 175 -23.24 -8.34 0.18
N VAL A 176 -24.32 -8.06 -0.55
CA VAL A 176 -24.67 -8.71 -1.81
C VAL A 176 -25.02 -7.68 -2.88
N GLY A 177 -24.67 -8.00 -4.13
CA GLY A 177 -24.91 -7.10 -5.26
C GLY A 177 -24.20 -7.57 -6.52
N ALA A 178 -23.53 -6.66 -7.18
CA ALA A 178 -22.83 -6.90 -8.44
C ALA A 178 -21.36 -6.54 -8.37
N THR A 179 -20.56 -7.27 -9.13
CA THR A 179 -19.17 -6.93 -9.43
C THR A 179 -19.06 -6.64 -10.93
N TRP A 180 -18.41 -5.54 -11.25
CA TRP A 180 -18.10 -5.10 -12.61
C TRP A 180 -16.58 -5.07 -12.79
N THR A 181 -16.10 -5.75 -13.83
CA THR A 181 -14.68 -5.82 -14.22
C THR A 181 -14.55 -5.25 -15.63
N PRO A 182 -14.51 -3.90 -15.78
CA PRO A 182 -14.45 -3.27 -17.11
C PRO A 182 -13.17 -3.60 -17.89
N ILE A 183 -12.08 -3.71 -17.15
CA ILE A 183 -10.74 -4.09 -17.63
C ILE A 183 -10.12 -5.09 -16.62
N THR A 184 -9.12 -5.84 -17.05
CA THR A 184 -8.48 -6.89 -16.23
C THR A 184 -7.94 -6.37 -14.89
N ASP A 185 -7.44 -5.13 -14.88
CA ASP A 185 -6.75 -4.52 -13.75
C ASP A 185 -7.71 -3.83 -12.74
N LEU A 186 -9.01 -3.66 -13.09
CA LEU A 186 -10.00 -2.94 -12.28
C LEU A 186 -11.19 -3.81 -11.94
N VAL A 187 -11.47 -3.91 -10.65
CA VAL A 187 -12.67 -4.58 -10.10
C VAL A 187 -13.48 -3.56 -9.32
N VAL A 188 -14.75 -3.38 -9.69
CA VAL A 188 -15.69 -2.51 -9.02
C VAL A 188 -16.81 -3.35 -8.43
N VAL A 189 -16.98 -3.31 -7.12
CA VAL A 189 -18.04 -3.97 -6.35
C VAL A 189 -19.10 -2.92 -6.00
N ILE A 190 -20.35 -3.22 -6.27
CA ILE A 190 -21.48 -2.37 -5.93
C ILE A 190 -22.53 -3.26 -5.24
N HIS A 191 -22.62 -3.14 -3.93
CA HIS A 191 -23.51 -3.91 -3.09
C HIS A 191 -24.55 -2.98 -2.42
N PRO A 192 -25.72 -2.78 -3.01
CA PRO A 192 -26.76 -1.96 -2.43
C PRO A 192 -27.38 -2.54 -1.16
N LEU A 193 -27.24 -3.84 -0.96
CA LEU A 193 -27.64 -4.53 0.27
C LEU A 193 -26.39 -4.94 1.02
N ASN A 194 -25.85 -4.02 1.84
CA ASN A 194 -24.70 -4.26 2.71
C ASN A 194 -25.06 -3.87 4.14
N TYR A 195 -24.80 -4.78 5.07
CA TYR A 195 -24.90 -4.47 6.48
C TYR A 195 -23.49 -4.25 7.05
N ASN A 196 -23.26 -3.08 7.61
CA ASN A 196 -22.02 -2.75 8.30
C ASN A 196 -22.22 -3.00 9.80
N PHE A 197 -21.68 -4.11 10.30
CA PHE A 197 -21.58 -4.38 11.74
C PHE A 197 -20.43 -3.58 12.31
N VAL A 198 -20.69 -2.88 13.42
CA VAL A 198 -19.66 -2.15 14.16
C VAL A 198 -19.56 -2.75 15.55
N PHE A 199 -18.37 -3.20 15.90
CA PHE A 199 -18.04 -3.74 17.21
C PHE A 199 -17.29 -2.67 17.98
N SER A 200 -17.81 -2.26 19.14
CA SER A 200 -17.19 -1.24 19.98
C SER A 200 -17.70 -1.34 21.41
N ASP A 201 -16.88 -0.93 22.36
CA ASP A 201 -17.29 -0.75 23.76
C ASP A 201 -18.08 0.58 23.95
N ASN A 202 -18.13 1.44 22.91
CA ASN A 202 -18.83 2.72 22.95
C ASN A 202 -20.03 2.70 21.97
N ASP A 203 -21.07 1.96 22.33
CA ASP A 203 -22.30 1.81 21.55
C ASP A 203 -23.07 3.13 21.35
N ALA A 204 -22.80 4.15 22.17
CA ALA A 204 -23.43 5.48 22.02
C ALA A 204 -22.89 6.25 20.79
N VAL A 205 -21.71 5.87 20.30
CA VAL A 205 -21.05 6.52 19.16
C VAL A 205 -21.02 5.60 17.94
N PHE A 206 -20.69 4.33 18.18
CA PHE A 206 -20.51 3.35 17.12
C PHE A 206 -21.76 2.52 16.89
N GLU A 207 -22.38 2.70 15.75
CA GLU A 207 -23.65 2.08 15.43
C GLU A 207 -23.57 1.30 14.10
N SER A 208 -24.10 0.07 14.14
CA SER A 208 -24.28 -0.76 12.96
C SER A 208 -25.43 -0.26 12.08
N SER A 209 -25.33 -0.38 10.78
CA SER A 209 -26.40 0.04 9.88
C SER A 209 -26.42 -0.69 8.55
N LEU A 210 -27.59 -0.73 7.93
CA LEU A 210 -27.77 -1.13 6.54
C LEU A 210 -27.38 0.03 5.62
N GLY A 211 -26.76 -0.29 4.49
CA GLY A 211 -26.35 0.72 3.52
C GLY A 211 -25.90 0.13 2.20
N ALA A 212 -25.29 0.98 1.38
CA ALA A 212 -24.62 0.57 0.14
C ALA A 212 -23.10 0.51 0.35
N LYS A 213 -22.47 -0.56 -0.14
CA LYS A 213 -21.03 -0.71 -0.19
C LYS A 213 -20.52 -0.61 -1.61
N ILE A 214 -19.50 0.22 -1.81
CA ILE A 214 -18.77 0.34 -3.07
C ILE A 214 -17.31 0.07 -2.78
N VAL A 215 -16.71 -0.87 -3.53
CA VAL A 215 -15.26 -1.12 -3.49
C VAL A 215 -14.73 -1.02 -4.90
N ALA A 216 -13.64 -0.27 -5.10
CA ALA A 216 -12.90 -0.26 -6.36
C ALA A 216 -11.45 -0.67 -6.08
N ASP A 217 -11.05 -1.79 -6.66
CA ASP A 217 -9.68 -2.32 -6.54
C ASP A 217 -9.01 -2.26 -7.91
N TYR A 218 -7.95 -1.49 -8.00
CA TYR A 218 -7.14 -1.35 -9.20
C TYR A 218 -5.71 -1.77 -8.91
N THR A 219 -5.21 -2.76 -9.64
CA THR A 219 -3.84 -3.28 -9.48
C THR A 219 -3.20 -3.39 -10.85
N LYS A 220 -2.08 -2.68 -11.05
CA LYS A 220 -1.38 -2.67 -12.34
C LYS A 220 0.12 -2.58 -12.16
N LYS A 221 0.85 -3.34 -12.97
CA LYS A 221 2.27 -3.16 -13.17
C LYS A 221 2.50 -2.24 -14.38
N ILE A 222 3.16 -1.10 -14.15
CA ILE A 222 3.46 -0.08 -15.16
C ILE A 222 4.97 0.01 -15.29
N GLY A 223 5.54 -0.70 -16.26
CA GLY A 223 7.00 -0.86 -16.36
C GLY A 223 7.58 -1.52 -15.12
N ALA A 224 8.46 -0.82 -14.39
CA ALA A 224 9.05 -1.28 -13.14
C ALA A 224 8.24 -0.90 -11.89
N VAL A 225 7.10 -0.19 -12.05
CA VAL A 225 6.25 0.26 -10.95
C VAL A 225 5.08 -0.70 -10.76
N ASN A 226 4.93 -1.26 -9.56
CA ASN A 226 3.73 -1.95 -9.12
C ASN A 226 2.81 -0.91 -8.47
N PHE A 227 1.62 -0.72 -9.00
CA PHE A 227 0.62 0.20 -8.48
C PHE A 227 -0.60 -0.56 -8.00
N LYS A 228 -1.05 -0.26 -6.78
CA LYS A 228 -2.32 -0.74 -6.22
C LYS A 228 -3.08 0.43 -5.64
N SER A 229 -4.37 0.51 -5.96
CA SER A 229 -5.32 1.47 -5.41
C SER A 229 -6.56 0.75 -4.97
N ASN A 230 -6.99 0.94 -3.72
CA ASN A 230 -8.20 0.37 -3.16
C ASN A 230 -9.05 1.46 -2.53
N LEU A 231 -10.23 1.68 -3.08
CA LEU A 231 -11.26 2.55 -2.52
C LEU A 231 -12.36 1.67 -1.92
N SER A 232 -12.66 1.84 -0.64
CA SER A 232 -13.75 1.20 0.09
C SER A 232 -14.65 2.27 0.67
N MET A 233 -15.93 2.26 0.33
CA MET A 233 -16.92 3.27 0.67
C MET A 233 -18.20 2.59 1.16
N PHE A 234 -18.64 2.92 2.35
CA PHE A 234 -19.92 2.51 2.90
C PHE A 234 -20.81 3.75 3.09
N GLN A 235 -21.97 3.73 2.48
CA GLN A 235 -22.98 4.76 2.63
C GLN A 235 -24.17 4.19 3.40
N SER A 236 -24.36 4.64 4.63
CA SER A 236 -25.47 4.22 5.49
C SER A 236 -26.79 4.78 4.96
N TYR A 237 -27.84 3.95 4.99
CA TYR A 237 -29.22 4.38 4.71
C TYR A 237 -29.89 5.01 5.92
N LYS A 238 -29.32 4.84 7.13
CA LYS A 238 -29.88 5.39 8.36
C LYS A 238 -29.44 6.84 8.58
N SER A 239 -28.15 7.14 8.45
CA SER A 239 -27.57 8.46 8.64
C SER A 239 -26.25 8.60 7.88
N GLY A 240 -25.99 9.78 7.31
CA GLY A 240 -24.69 10.13 6.75
C GLY A 240 -23.54 10.07 7.76
N ASP A 241 -23.83 10.28 9.06
CA ASP A 241 -22.86 10.23 10.15
C ASP A 241 -22.28 8.82 10.37
N LEU A 242 -23.02 7.77 9.97
CA LEU A 242 -22.59 6.37 10.05
C LEU A 242 -21.84 5.89 8.78
N SER A 243 -21.71 6.78 7.80
CA SER A 243 -21.02 6.49 6.55
C SER A 243 -19.50 6.60 6.74
N ASN A 244 -18.75 5.78 6.00
CA ASN A 244 -17.28 5.82 6.04
C ASN A 244 -16.67 5.56 4.67
N THR A 245 -15.48 6.10 4.47
CA THR A 245 -14.71 5.94 3.24
C THR A 245 -13.24 5.76 3.59
N THR A 246 -12.58 4.81 2.94
CA THR A 246 -11.14 4.62 3.03
C THR A 246 -10.58 4.42 1.63
N TRP A 247 -9.53 5.15 1.28
CA TRP A 247 -8.83 5.03 0.00
C TRP A 247 -7.34 4.87 0.27
N THR A 248 -6.80 3.73 -0.10
CA THR A 248 -5.38 3.40 0.06
C THR A 248 -4.71 3.24 -1.29
N ASN A 249 -3.46 3.70 -1.39
CA ASN A 249 -2.67 3.65 -2.61
C ASN A 249 -1.25 3.21 -2.27
N SER A 250 -0.72 2.27 -3.03
CA SER A 250 0.62 1.73 -2.89
C SER A 250 1.35 1.78 -4.22
N PHE A 251 2.56 2.31 -4.21
CA PHE A 251 3.49 2.34 -5.34
C PHE A 251 4.76 1.63 -4.94
N GLY A 252 5.16 0.62 -5.70
CA GLY A 252 6.42 -0.08 -5.49
C GLY A 252 7.27 -0.01 -6.76
N TYR A 253 8.49 0.52 -6.66
CA TYR A 253 9.46 0.55 -7.75
C TYR A 253 10.60 -0.42 -7.47
N THR A 254 10.77 -1.42 -8.30
CA THR A 254 11.84 -2.42 -8.13
C THR A 254 13.16 -1.86 -8.63
N LEU A 255 14.14 -1.73 -7.72
CA LEU A 255 15.49 -1.27 -8.02
C LEU A 255 16.40 -2.44 -8.41
N TRP A 256 16.36 -3.51 -7.65
CA TRP A 256 17.21 -4.67 -7.87
C TRP A 256 16.56 -5.96 -7.36
N LYS A 257 16.32 -6.92 -8.27
CA LYS A 257 15.64 -8.19 -7.97
C LYS A 257 14.30 -7.97 -7.24
N MET A 258 14.25 -8.24 -5.96
CA MET A 258 13.08 -8.12 -5.10
C MET A 258 13.07 -6.86 -4.22
N ILE A 259 14.15 -6.06 -4.26
CA ILE A 259 14.30 -4.84 -3.44
C ILE A 259 13.99 -3.62 -4.27
N GLY A 260 13.22 -2.71 -3.72
CA GLY A 260 12.84 -1.45 -4.36
C GLY A 260 12.54 -0.35 -3.36
N VAL A 261 11.90 0.70 -3.84
CA VAL A 261 11.35 1.80 -3.04
C VAL A 261 9.84 1.71 -3.09
N GLY A 262 9.20 1.83 -1.93
CA GLY A 262 7.75 1.86 -1.77
C GLY A 262 7.27 3.22 -1.30
N PHE A 263 6.13 3.67 -1.84
CA PHE A 263 5.39 4.82 -1.35
C PHE A 263 3.94 4.43 -1.16
N ASP A 264 3.45 4.57 0.06
CA ASP A 264 2.07 4.28 0.43
C ASP A 264 1.39 5.54 0.94
N PHE A 265 0.14 5.78 0.55
CA PHE A 265 -0.68 6.81 1.18
C PHE A 265 -2.13 6.35 1.31
N GLY A 266 -2.80 6.86 2.35
CA GLY A 266 -4.21 6.60 2.61
C GLY A 266 -4.96 7.86 2.99
N LEU A 267 -6.22 7.89 2.56
CA LEU A 267 -7.22 8.88 2.88
C LEU A 267 -8.41 8.19 3.54
N ARG A 268 -8.91 8.76 4.63
CA ARG A 268 -10.03 8.19 5.37
C ARG A 268 -10.99 9.27 5.86
N SER A 269 -12.27 8.95 5.86
CA SER A 269 -13.34 9.76 6.43
C SER A 269 -14.27 8.85 7.21
N ASN A 270 -14.43 9.12 8.51
CA ASN A 270 -15.32 8.37 9.41
C ASN A 270 -15.71 9.29 10.59
N LYS A 271 -16.96 9.73 10.59
CA LYS A 271 -17.45 10.68 11.59
C LYS A 271 -17.66 10.05 12.97
N GLN A 272 -17.96 8.74 13.04
CA GLN A 272 -18.03 8.03 14.32
C GLN A 272 -16.66 8.02 15.05
N GLU A 273 -15.56 7.80 14.32
CA GLU A 273 -14.22 7.88 14.90
C GLU A 273 -13.87 9.29 15.34
N ALA A 274 -14.23 10.30 14.54
CA ALA A 274 -14.00 11.70 14.91
C ALA A 274 -14.77 12.09 16.19
N LEU A 275 -16.02 11.65 16.33
CA LEU A 275 -16.81 11.87 17.55
C LEU A 275 -16.20 11.13 18.74
N ASN A 276 -15.83 9.87 18.57
CA ASN A 276 -15.20 9.10 19.66
C ASN A 276 -13.91 9.77 20.16
N TYR A 277 -13.09 10.27 19.23
CA TYR A 277 -11.89 11.04 19.60
C TYR A 277 -12.23 12.33 20.36
N ALA A 278 -13.23 13.09 19.92
CA ALA A 278 -13.64 14.35 20.55
C ALA A 278 -14.20 14.14 21.97
N LEU A 279 -14.95 13.07 22.19
CA LEU A 279 -15.48 12.69 23.50
C LEU A 279 -14.39 12.23 24.48
N ALA A 280 -13.30 11.64 23.97
CA ALA A 280 -12.17 11.18 24.79
C ALA A 280 -11.24 12.33 25.26
N GLN A 281 -11.41 13.55 24.74
CA GLN A 281 -10.61 14.71 25.17
C GLN A 281 -11.01 15.15 26.60
N THR A 282 -10.10 15.83 27.31
CA THR A 282 -10.36 16.35 28.66
C THR A 282 -10.04 17.85 28.72
N PRO A 283 -11.04 18.75 28.78
CA PRO A 283 -12.49 18.45 28.70
C PRO A 283 -12.91 17.95 27.31
N ALA A 284 -14.00 17.20 27.23
CA ALA A 284 -14.58 16.76 25.99
C ALA A 284 -14.89 17.96 25.06
N THR A 285 -14.54 17.82 23.78
CA THR A 285 -14.68 18.91 22.78
C THR A 285 -15.96 18.81 21.95
N ALA A 286 -16.76 17.77 22.16
CA ALA A 286 -18.07 17.54 21.50
C ALA A 286 -19.01 16.81 22.46
N THR A 287 -20.32 16.86 22.16
CA THR A 287 -21.39 16.14 22.85
C THR A 287 -22.15 15.19 21.93
N GLY A 288 -22.03 15.36 20.62
CA GLY A 288 -22.69 14.56 19.61
C GLY A 288 -22.18 14.82 18.20
N PHE A 289 -22.77 14.16 17.23
CA PHE A 289 -22.37 14.26 15.82
C PHE A 289 -22.43 15.68 15.25
N ASN A 290 -23.34 16.53 15.74
CA ASN A 290 -23.48 17.91 15.25
C ASN A 290 -22.30 18.81 15.63
N ASP A 291 -21.53 18.41 16.66
CA ASP A 291 -20.40 19.18 17.17
C ASP A 291 -19.07 18.79 16.51
N VAL A 292 -19.08 17.82 15.61
CA VAL A 292 -17.87 17.24 15.01
C VAL A 292 -17.88 17.36 13.49
N ASP A 293 -16.80 17.94 12.97
CA ASP A 293 -16.52 17.91 11.52
C ASP A 293 -15.95 16.56 11.11
N ASN A 294 -16.43 16.02 10.00
CA ASN A 294 -15.86 14.82 9.39
C ASN A 294 -14.61 15.18 8.55
N LYS A 295 -13.52 15.56 9.22
CA LYS A 295 -12.28 15.95 8.56
C LYS A 295 -11.61 14.73 7.91
N LEU A 296 -11.00 14.97 6.74
CA LEU A 296 -10.22 13.96 6.04
C LEU A 296 -8.98 13.57 6.86
N GLN A 297 -8.88 12.30 7.20
CA GLN A 297 -7.72 11.69 7.84
C GLN A 297 -6.74 11.24 6.75
N THR A 298 -5.45 11.47 6.93
CA THR A 298 -4.42 11.14 5.93
C THR A 298 -3.20 10.50 6.57
N TYR A 299 -2.59 9.57 5.88
CA TYR A 299 -1.24 9.08 6.19
C TYR A 299 -0.44 8.89 4.92
N TRP A 300 0.88 8.89 5.02
CA TRP A 300 1.79 8.46 3.97
C TRP A 300 3.06 7.84 4.56
N MET A 301 3.66 6.94 3.81
CA MET A 301 4.91 6.27 4.16
C MET A 301 5.77 6.11 2.91
N LEU A 302 7.05 6.41 3.03
CA LEU A 302 8.08 6.15 2.03
C LEU A 302 9.13 5.23 2.64
N GLY A 303 9.53 4.19 1.93
CA GLY A 303 10.49 3.24 2.47
C GLY A 303 10.99 2.22 1.46
N LEU A 304 11.66 1.22 1.96
CA LEU A 304 12.12 0.09 1.14
C LEU A 304 10.94 -0.84 0.86
N ASN A 305 10.86 -1.29 -0.38
CA ASN A 305 9.86 -2.25 -0.85
C ASN A 305 10.52 -3.60 -1.06
N TYR A 306 9.81 -4.67 -0.67
CA TYR A 306 10.21 -6.04 -0.95
C TYR A 306 9.03 -6.78 -1.61
N SER A 307 9.26 -7.31 -2.81
CA SER A 307 8.25 -8.07 -3.58
C SER A 307 8.65 -9.55 -3.65
N PHE A 308 7.68 -10.45 -3.45
CA PHE A 308 7.83 -11.90 -3.55
C PHE A 308 7.33 -12.41 -4.90
#